data_878edba3ce51a52dbad44a673c4dc8a7
#
_entry.id   878edba3ce51a52dbad44a673c4dc8a7
#
_cell.length_a   1.000
_cell.length_b   1.000
_cell.length_c   1.000
_cell.angle_alpha   90.00
_cell.angle_beta   90.00
_cell.angle_gamma   90.00
#
_symmetry.space_group_name_H-M   'P 1'
#
loop_
_entity.id
_entity.type
_entity.pdbx_description
1 polymer ?
#
loop_
_entity_poly.entity_id
_entity_poly.type
_entity_poly.pdbx_seq_one_letter_code
_entity_poly.pdbx_strand_id
1 'polypeptide(L)'
;MLNDKGIRELAYVVKVTDVFEMDADRLERVQINGWNCVCGKGEFHKGDLGVFFEIDSKLPDVKPFSDMEFLVKKHFKIKSQKIRGVISQGLLIPLSAFDFGDEVKEGDFLTEKLGVTYSVVADEKRKKGDPNAKYKAMSARHKNLAHRRWWRWLMKRSWGRKLLFFFFGKKKDNPLRFPKHFEFIKPTDEERIENMPWILEDPGYWIKTEKIDGTSSTYILERKGRNKFEYYVCSRNVRQMDRDSKNFHSNMGVEDNVYWAMSDKYKIYDFLKDYLEKNKDLKYVGLQGETAGPKLQGNPLKLPDIQFFGFNFIRSDVGRLNSLEARDICAEYNIPWVPIVEDKYLLPKDLEEFKLSADGPSVVSPVGAAREGFVYRDLEGKRSFKNVSREFLLNKKG
;
A
#
# COMPACT_ATOMS: atom_id res chain seq x y z
N MET A 1 -7.62 3.81 -9.42
CA MET A 1 -7.41 3.01 -10.66
C MET A 1 -5.91 2.81 -10.88
N LEU A 2 -5.48 1.69 -11.45
CA LEU A 2 -4.07 1.47 -11.84
C LEU A 2 -3.87 1.92 -13.29
N ASN A 3 -2.79 2.65 -13.55
CA ASN A 3 -2.40 3.01 -14.90
C ASN A 3 -1.58 1.86 -15.57
N ASP A 4 -1.24 1.99 -16.85
CA ASP A 4 -0.50 0.97 -17.62
C ASP A 4 0.86 0.60 -17.01
N LYS A 5 1.41 1.46 -16.14
CA LYS A 5 2.65 1.19 -15.40
C LYS A 5 2.42 0.50 -14.06
N GLY A 6 1.17 0.16 -13.72
CA GLY A 6 0.79 -0.41 -12.43
C GLY A 6 0.90 0.59 -11.27
N ILE A 7 0.91 1.89 -11.55
CA ILE A 7 0.92 2.96 -10.54
C ILE A 7 -0.52 3.36 -10.26
N ARG A 8 -0.86 3.48 -8.98
CA ARG A 8 -2.21 3.90 -8.58
C ARG A 8 -2.41 5.38 -8.85
N GLU A 9 -3.39 5.67 -9.70
CA GLU A 9 -3.94 7.00 -9.91
C GLU A 9 -5.06 7.24 -8.89
N LEU A 10 -4.98 8.38 -8.24
CA LEU A 10 -5.86 8.75 -7.13
C LEU A 10 -6.92 9.77 -7.54
N ALA A 11 -6.71 10.45 -8.67
CA ALA A 11 -7.64 11.40 -9.24
C ALA A 11 -7.76 11.17 -10.75
N TYR A 12 -8.98 11.02 -11.26
CA TYR A 12 -9.22 10.80 -12.68
C TYR A 12 -10.65 11.22 -13.06
N VAL A 13 -10.86 11.45 -14.35
CA VAL A 13 -12.16 11.83 -14.89
C VAL A 13 -13.05 10.60 -15.04
N VAL A 14 -14.27 10.72 -14.54
CA VAL A 14 -15.26 9.65 -14.56
C VAL A 14 -16.59 10.17 -15.11
N LYS A 15 -17.39 9.23 -15.61
CA LYS A 15 -18.77 9.46 -16.00
C LYS A 15 -19.71 8.92 -14.95
N VAL A 16 -20.69 9.70 -14.55
CA VAL A 16 -21.74 9.28 -13.62
C VAL A 16 -22.59 8.19 -14.26
N THR A 17 -22.61 7.03 -13.60
CA THR A 17 -23.34 5.85 -14.08
C THR A 17 -24.83 5.93 -13.71
N ASP A 18 -25.11 6.38 -12.49
CA ASP A 18 -26.49 6.56 -12.00
C ASP A 18 -26.54 7.51 -10.79
N VAL A 19 -27.75 8.02 -10.50
CA VAL A 19 -28.04 8.89 -9.35
C VAL A 19 -29.27 8.35 -8.64
N PHE A 20 -29.19 8.23 -7.31
CA PHE A 20 -30.24 7.65 -6.47
C PHE A 20 -30.61 8.62 -5.35
N GLU A 21 -31.91 8.73 -5.11
CA GLU A 21 -32.39 9.46 -3.95
C GLU A 21 -31.93 8.82 -2.62
N MET A 22 -31.76 9.67 -1.63
CA MET A 22 -31.47 9.29 -0.26
C MET A 22 -32.54 9.84 0.69
N ASP A 23 -32.64 9.26 1.87
CA ASP A 23 -33.44 9.82 2.96
C ASP A 23 -32.74 11.08 3.53
N ALA A 24 -32.63 12.10 2.68
CA ALA A 24 -31.99 13.39 2.98
C ALA A 24 -32.42 14.47 1.99
N ASP A 25 -32.87 15.63 2.48
CA ASP A 25 -33.37 16.72 1.66
C ASP A 25 -32.38 17.35 0.70
N ARG A 26 -31.08 17.30 1.05
CA ARG A 26 -30.01 18.01 0.36
C ARG A 26 -28.92 17.10 -0.22
N LEU A 27 -29.08 15.79 -0.13
CA LEU A 27 -28.05 14.83 -0.52
C LEU A 27 -28.64 13.74 -1.40
N GLU A 28 -27.83 13.25 -2.31
CA GLU A 28 -28.14 12.10 -3.15
C GLU A 28 -26.91 11.19 -3.28
N ARG A 29 -27.16 9.93 -3.63
CA ARG A 29 -26.10 8.94 -3.89
C ARG A 29 -25.81 8.90 -5.38
N VAL A 30 -24.58 9.22 -5.73
CA VAL A 30 -24.06 9.15 -7.10
C VAL A 30 -23.21 7.91 -7.25
N GLN A 31 -23.49 7.13 -8.30
CA GLN A 31 -22.74 5.93 -8.64
C GLN A 31 -21.78 6.21 -9.80
N ILE A 32 -20.54 5.74 -9.66
CA ILE A 32 -19.48 5.84 -10.67
C ILE A 32 -18.83 4.47 -10.77
N ASN A 33 -19.04 3.75 -11.88
CA ASN A 33 -18.64 2.34 -11.95
C ASN A 33 -19.16 1.57 -10.72
N GLY A 34 -18.27 0.98 -9.93
CA GLY A 34 -18.61 0.29 -8.68
C GLY A 34 -18.54 1.15 -7.42
N TRP A 35 -18.22 2.44 -7.54
CA TRP A 35 -18.13 3.37 -6.41
C TRP A 35 -19.47 4.04 -6.10
N ASN A 36 -19.70 4.33 -4.82
CA ASN A 36 -20.80 5.16 -4.36
C ASN A 36 -20.25 6.42 -3.69
N CYS A 37 -20.69 7.59 -4.12
CA CYS A 37 -20.41 8.88 -3.51
C CYS A 37 -21.70 9.54 -3.04
N VAL A 38 -21.65 10.26 -1.94
CA VAL A 38 -22.74 11.14 -1.50
C VAL A 38 -22.37 12.55 -1.92
N CYS A 39 -23.24 13.16 -2.75
CA CYS A 39 -23.10 14.51 -3.32
C CYS A 39 -24.28 15.39 -2.94
N GLY A 40 -24.21 16.67 -3.26
CA GLY A 40 -25.33 17.59 -3.15
C GLY A 40 -26.47 17.21 -4.11
N LYS A 41 -27.72 17.40 -3.68
CA LYS A 41 -28.91 17.09 -4.51
C LYS A 41 -28.91 17.97 -5.75
N GLY A 42 -29.03 17.36 -6.93
CA GLY A 42 -29.02 18.07 -8.23
C GLY A 42 -27.62 18.51 -8.68
N GLU A 43 -26.55 18.10 -7.98
CA GLU A 43 -25.19 18.42 -8.37
C GLU A 43 -24.70 17.60 -9.57
N PHE A 44 -25.26 16.39 -9.75
CA PHE A 44 -24.93 15.49 -10.86
C PHE A 44 -26.17 14.84 -11.46
N HIS A 45 -26.08 14.58 -12.77
CA HIS A 45 -27.03 13.77 -13.51
C HIS A 45 -26.32 12.57 -14.14
N LYS A 46 -27.10 11.56 -14.49
CA LYS A 46 -26.57 10.40 -15.23
C LYS A 46 -25.93 10.85 -16.54
N GLY A 47 -24.69 10.47 -16.76
CA GLY A 47 -23.90 10.84 -17.93
C GLY A 47 -22.98 12.03 -17.73
N ASP A 48 -23.11 12.80 -16.64
CA ASP A 48 -22.24 13.93 -16.35
C ASP A 48 -20.80 13.46 -16.10
N LEU A 49 -19.84 14.32 -16.43
CA LEU A 49 -18.44 14.11 -16.12
C LEU A 49 -18.05 14.80 -14.81
N GLY A 50 -17.24 14.12 -14.01
CA GLY A 50 -16.67 14.67 -12.80
C GLY A 50 -15.25 14.18 -12.55
N VAL A 51 -14.53 14.87 -11.68
CA VAL A 51 -13.23 14.40 -11.16
C VAL A 51 -13.49 13.57 -9.91
N PHE A 52 -13.12 12.31 -9.99
CA PHE A 52 -13.22 11.39 -8.88
C PHE A 52 -11.89 11.26 -8.14
N PHE A 53 -11.93 11.39 -6.82
CA PHE A 53 -10.79 11.20 -5.92
C PHE A 53 -11.01 9.93 -5.12
N GLU A 54 -10.15 8.93 -5.35
CA GLU A 54 -10.23 7.65 -4.61
C GLU A 54 -10.01 7.86 -3.11
N ILE A 55 -10.51 6.91 -2.32
CA ILE A 55 -10.15 6.82 -0.90
C ILE A 55 -8.62 6.66 -0.74
N ASP A 56 -8.11 7.09 0.41
CA ASP A 56 -6.69 7.21 0.72
C ASP A 56 -5.95 8.33 -0.03
N SER A 57 -6.67 9.18 -0.78
CA SER A 57 -6.13 10.41 -1.36
C SER A 57 -5.94 11.49 -0.30
N LYS A 58 -4.89 12.29 -0.47
CA LYS A 58 -4.67 13.56 0.20
C LYS A 58 -4.60 14.66 -0.84
N LEU A 59 -5.57 15.56 -0.79
CA LEU A 59 -5.70 16.70 -1.69
C LEU A 59 -4.79 17.86 -1.24
N PRO A 60 -4.32 18.73 -2.13
CA PRO A 60 -3.58 19.93 -1.76
C PRO A 60 -4.52 21.00 -1.17
N ASP A 61 -3.96 21.87 -0.33
CA ASP A 61 -4.69 23.00 0.24
C ASP A 61 -4.72 24.20 -0.73
N VAL A 62 -5.45 24.02 -1.83
CA VAL A 62 -5.67 25.02 -2.90
C VAL A 62 -7.11 24.94 -3.40
N LYS A 63 -7.57 25.95 -4.14
CA LYS A 63 -8.90 25.89 -4.79
C LYS A 63 -8.98 24.78 -5.84
N PRO A 64 -10.15 24.12 -5.97
CA PRO A 64 -11.42 24.35 -5.24
C PRO A 64 -11.47 23.69 -3.84
N PHE A 65 -10.49 22.89 -3.47
CA PHE A 65 -10.52 22.06 -2.23
C PHE A 65 -10.51 22.89 -0.95
N SER A 66 -9.77 24.02 -0.93
CA SER A 66 -9.70 24.92 0.23
C SER A 66 -11.04 25.60 0.56
N ASP A 67 -11.95 25.70 -0.41
CA ASP A 67 -13.27 26.28 -0.22
C ASP A 67 -14.28 25.29 0.38
N MET A 68 -13.92 24.01 0.45
CA MET A 68 -14.75 22.93 0.98
C MET A 68 -14.48 22.72 2.48
N GLU A 69 -15.29 23.32 3.35
CA GLU A 69 -15.09 23.31 4.81
C GLU A 69 -14.90 21.88 5.39
N PHE A 70 -15.61 20.88 4.84
CA PHE A 70 -15.48 19.49 5.29
C PHE A 70 -14.12 18.89 4.97
N LEU A 71 -13.45 19.31 3.88
CA LEU A 71 -12.10 18.88 3.54
C LEU A 71 -11.08 19.51 4.49
N VAL A 72 -11.22 20.78 4.79
CA VAL A 72 -10.36 21.49 5.76
C VAL A 72 -10.42 20.79 7.11
N LYS A 73 -11.64 20.48 7.61
CA LYS A 73 -11.84 19.74 8.87
C LYS A 73 -11.19 18.34 8.88
N LYS A 74 -11.04 17.72 7.71
CA LYS A 74 -10.42 16.39 7.54
C LYS A 74 -8.97 16.45 7.07
N HIS A 75 -8.34 17.62 7.15
CA HIS A 75 -6.97 17.81 6.68
C HIS A 75 -6.75 17.34 5.24
N PHE A 76 -7.78 17.56 4.38
CA PHE A 76 -7.80 17.21 2.95
C PHE A 76 -7.64 15.73 2.65
N LYS A 77 -8.01 14.84 3.58
CA LYS A 77 -7.95 13.39 3.37
C LYS A 77 -9.30 12.82 2.99
N ILE A 78 -9.28 11.99 1.96
CA ILE A 78 -10.46 11.26 1.49
C ILE A 78 -10.49 9.88 2.10
N LYS A 79 -11.59 9.55 2.77
CA LYS A 79 -11.83 8.27 3.44
C LYS A 79 -13.24 7.77 3.17
N SER A 80 -13.45 6.46 3.32
CA SER A 80 -14.80 5.91 3.38
C SER A 80 -15.55 6.45 4.58
N GLN A 81 -16.82 6.80 4.41
CA GLN A 81 -17.68 7.38 5.43
C GLN A 81 -19.09 6.83 5.31
N LYS A 82 -19.78 6.72 6.44
CA LYS A 82 -21.22 6.47 6.44
C LYS A 82 -21.96 7.79 6.61
N ILE A 83 -22.73 8.21 5.61
CA ILE A 83 -23.47 9.47 5.56
C ILE A 83 -24.94 9.12 5.42
N ARG A 84 -25.77 9.44 6.45
CA ARG A 84 -27.20 9.11 6.46
C ARG A 84 -27.50 7.65 6.09
N GLY A 85 -26.73 6.70 6.64
CA GLY A 85 -26.91 5.27 6.37
C GLY A 85 -26.20 4.75 5.12
N VAL A 86 -25.83 5.62 4.16
CA VAL A 86 -25.16 5.25 2.91
C VAL A 86 -23.63 5.31 3.08
N ILE A 87 -22.94 4.31 2.55
CA ILE A 87 -21.46 4.29 2.53
C ILE A 87 -21.00 5.08 1.30
N SER A 88 -20.34 6.23 1.57
CA SER A 88 -19.68 7.07 0.57
C SER A 88 -18.18 6.73 0.54
N GLN A 89 -17.67 6.39 -0.65
CA GLN A 89 -16.29 5.98 -0.87
C GLN A 89 -15.66 6.87 -1.94
N GLY A 90 -14.78 7.76 -1.54
CA GLY A 90 -14.20 8.77 -2.43
C GLY A 90 -14.89 10.11 -2.35
N LEU A 91 -14.49 10.99 -3.25
CA LEU A 91 -15.07 12.33 -3.45
C LEU A 91 -15.24 12.55 -4.94
N LEU A 92 -16.41 12.97 -5.35
CA LEU A 92 -16.71 13.39 -6.71
C LEU A 92 -16.93 14.90 -6.72
N ILE A 93 -16.30 15.61 -7.65
CA ILE A 93 -16.42 17.06 -7.84
C ILE A 93 -16.77 17.30 -9.32
N PRO A 94 -17.75 18.18 -9.64
CA PRO A 94 -18.07 18.50 -11.02
C PRO A 94 -16.84 19.00 -11.79
N LEU A 95 -16.74 18.61 -13.07
CA LEU A 95 -15.62 19.02 -13.90
C LEU A 95 -15.52 20.55 -14.04
N SER A 96 -16.68 21.23 -14.00
CA SER A 96 -16.80 22.69 -14.04
C SER A 96 -16.16 23.43 -12.84
N ALA A 97 -15.85 22.73 -11.75
CA ALA A 97 -15.13 23.32 -10.61
C ALA A 97 -13.63 23.53 -10.89
N PHE A 98 -13.14 23.01 -12.02
CA PHE A 98 -11.73 23.09 -12.42
C PHE A 98 -11.61 23.82 -13.75
N ASP A 99 -10.53 24.55 -13.93
CA ASP A 99 -10.21 25.23 -15.19
C ASP A 99 -9.35 24.33 -16.07
N PHE A 100 -9.98 23.29 -16.66
CA PHE A 100 -9.28 22.36 -17.57
C PHE A 100 -9.47 22.69 -19.05
N GLY A 101 -10.39 23.58 -19.39
CA GLY A 101 -10.85 23.78 -20.78
C GLY A 101 -11.55 22.53 -21.34
N ASP A 102 -11.67 22.46 -22.67
CA ASP A 102 -12.30 21.33 -23.39
C ASP A 102 -11.37 20.13 -23.60
N GLU A 103 -10.18 20.13 -22.97
CA GLU A 103 -9.13 19.14 -23.24
C GLU A 103 -9.27 17.84 -22.44
N VAL A 104 -10.17 17.79 -21.45
CA VAL A 104 -10.25 16.68 -20.48
C VAL A 104 -11.43 15.77 -20.79
N LYS A 105 -11.16 14.47 -20.92
CA LYS A 105 -12.15 13.43 -21.26
C LYS A 105 -12.20 12.32 -20.22
N GLU A 106 -13.26 11.51 -20.28
CA GLU A 106 -13.43 10.32 -19.44
C GLU A 106 -12.20 9.41 -19.50
N GLY A 107 -11.70 8.97 -18.33
CA GLY A 107 -10.54 8.12 -18.17
C GLY A 107 -9.21 8.86 -18.00
N ASP A 108 -9.15 10.17 -18.21
CA ASP A 108 -7.90 10.93 -18.03
C ASP A 108 -7.44 10.94 -16.57
N PHE A 109 -6.16 10.67 -16.35
CA PHE A 109 -5.54 10.71 -15.04
C PHE A 109 -5.09 12.12 -14.67
N LEU A 110 -5.51 12.57 -13.50
CA LEU A 110 -5.30 13.94 -13.02
C LEU A 110 -4.49 14.00 -11.71
N THR A 111 -4.00 12.87 -11.21
CA THR A 111 -3.29 12.78 -9.92
C THR A 111 -2.14 13.76 -9.82
N GLU A 112 -1.26 13.78 -10.83
CA GLU A 112 -0.09 14.66 -10.86
C GLU A 112 -0.49 16.11 -11.15
N LYS A 113 -1.38 16.33 -12.14
CA LYS A 113 -1.87 17.67 -12.55
C LYS A 113 -2.53 18.42 -11.39
N LEU A 114 -3.26 17.69 -10.52
CA LEU A 114 -3.93 18.27 -9.34
C LEU A 114 -3.09 18.19 -8.06
N GLY A 115 -1.87 17.66 -8.10
CA GLY A 115 -1.01 17.55 -6.93
C GLY A 115 -1.55 16.61 -5.84
N VAL A 116 -2.37 15.63 -6.22
CA VAL A 116 -2.94 14.65 -5.29
C VAL A 116 -1.88 13.65 -4.87
N THR A 117 -1.84 13.32 -3.59
CA THR A 117 -0.86 12.40 -3.02
C THR A 117 -1.54 11.28 -2.24
N TYR A 118 -0.84 10.17 -2.04
CA TYR A 118 -1.32 9.08 -1.20
C TYR A 118 -1.29 9.46 0.27
N SER A 119 -2.41 9.34 0.97
CA SER A 119 -2.53 9.61 2.41
C SER A 119 -1.95 8.47 3.22
N VAL A 120 -0.63 8.45 3.40
CA VAL A 120 0.02 7.47 4.29
C VAL A 120 -0.26 7.88 5.73
N VAL A 121 -0.86 6.98 6.49
CA VAL A 121 -1.16 7.16 7.94
C VAL A 121 0.09 7.55 8.75
N ALA A 122 1.29 7.18 8.27
CA ALA A 122 2.56 7.54 8.88
C ALA A 122 2.90 9.05 8.77
N ASP A 123 2.33 9.80 7.81
CA ASP A 123 2.64 11.23 7.67
C ASP A 123 1.94 12.10 8.72
N GLU A 124 0.85 11.64 9.31
CA GLU A 124 0.18 12.36 10.40
C GLU A 124 0.98 12.38 11.70
N LYS A 125 1.78 11.36 11.96
CA LYS A 125 2.69 11.32 13.13
C LYS A 125 4.03 12.02 12.89
N ARG A 126 4.31 12.47 11.70
CA ARG A 126 5.30 13.51 11.47
C ARG A 126 4.69 14.87 11.89
N LYS A 127 4.46 15.04 13.19
CA LYS A 127 4.63 16.36 13.82
C LYS A 127 5.84 16.97 13.12
N LYS A 128 5.75 18.22 12.60
CA LYS A 128 6.90 18.96 12.05
C LYS A 128 8.08 18.62 12.94
N GLY A 129 8.94 17.71 12.47
CA GLY A 129 9.95 17.12 13.35
C GLY A 129 10.77 18.26 13.88
N ASP A 130 11.06 18.28 15.18
CA ASP A 130 11.86 19.33 15.80
C ASP A 130 12.99 19.68 14.81
N PRO A 131 13.04 20.92 14.25
CA PRO A 131 14.06 21.31 13.27
C PRO A 131 15.48 21.04 13.78
N ASN A 132 15.61 20.90 15.11
CA ASN A 132 16.84 20.59 15.81
C ASN A 132 17.02 19.08 16.11
N ALA A 133 16.06 18.22 15.78
CA ALA A 133 16.15 16.79 16.09
C ALA A 133 17.43 16.14 15.54
N LYS A 134 17.86 16.50 14.32
CA LYS A 134 19.12 16.03 13.73
C LYS A 134 20.36 16.41 14.53
N TYR A 135 20.37 17.61 15.11
CA TYR A 135 21.46 18.11 15.95
C TYR A 135 21.45 17.47 17.35
N LYS A 136 20.25 17.22 17.91
CA LYS A 136 20.09 16.49 19.16
C LYS A 136 20.57 15.04 19.01
N ALA A 137 20.19 14.37 17.93
CA ALA A 137 20.65 13.01 17.61
C ALA A 137 22.17 12.93 17.42
N MET A 138 22.78 13.93 16.75
CA MET A 138 24.23 14.05 16.62
C MET A 138 24.90 14.19 18.00
N SER A 139 24.40 15.06 18.86
CA SER A 139 24.95 15.27 20.20
C SER A 139 24.78 14.05 21.09
N ALA A 140 23.65 13.32 20.98
CA ALA A 140 23.43 12.07 21.69
C ALA A 140 24.41 10.95 21.28
N ARG A 141 24.83 10.93 20.00
CA ARG A 141 25.80 9.97 19.47
C ARG A 141 27.22 10.30 19.93
N HIS A 142 27.56 11.56 20.03
CA HIS A 142 28.89 12.04 20.45
C HIS A 142 28.87 12.54 21.89
N LYS A 143 28.38 11.73 22.83
CA LYS A 143 28.21 12.11 24.25
C LYS A 143 29.47 12.72 24.86
N ASN A 144 30.66 12.14 24.61
CA ASN A 144 31.92 12.60 25.13
C ASN A 144 32.32 14.04 24.68
N LEU A 145 31.89 14.43 23.47
CA LEU A 145 32.12 15.78 22.93
C LEU A 145 31.01 16.75 23.34
N ALA A 146 29.78 16.23 23.46
CA ALA A 146 28.61 17.03 23.79
C ALA A 146 28.68 17.70 25.17
N HIS A 147 29.49 17.15 26.11
CA HIS A 147 29.71 17.73 27.41
C HIS A 147 30.74 18.88 27.39
N ARG A 148 31.53 19.05 26.35
CA ARG A 148 32.55 20.07 26.27
C ARG A 148 31.92 21.47 26.08
N ARG A 149 32.57 22.52 26.70
CA ARG A 149 32.06 23.90 26.63
C ARG A 149 31.96 24.44 25.21
N TRP A 150 32.94 24.15 24.34
CA TRP A 150 32.95 24.60 22.94
C TRP A 150 31.80 23.98 22.13
N TRP A 151 31.48 22.67 22.34
CA TRP A 151 30.37 22.03 21.68
C TRP A 151 29.04 22.68 22.04
N ARG A 152 28.78 22.89 23.34
CA ARG A 152 27.57 23.56 23.84
C ARG A 152 27.46 25.01 23.34
N TRP A 153 28.59 25.73 23.21
CA TRP A 153 28.63 27.06 22.66
C TRP A 153 28.27 27.12 21.18
N LEU A 154 28.79 26.19 20.36
CA LEU A 154 28.41 26.02 18.94
C LEU A 154 26.96 25.58 18.76
N MET A 155 26.47 24.65 19.59
CA MET A 155 25.09 24.18 19.54
C MET A 155 24.03 25.25 19.80
N LYS A 156 24.36 26.29 20.56
CA LYS A 156 23.48 27.45 20.79
C LYS A 156 23.30 28.34 19.55
N ARG A 157 24.21 28.29 18.59
CA ARG A 157 24.20 29.10 17.37
C ARG A 157 23.78 28.33 16.16
N SER A 158 22.98 28.93 15.27
CA SER A 158 22.47 28.25 14.06
C SER A 158 23.60 27.83 13.13
N TRP A 159 24.57 28.67 12.88
CA TRP A 159 25.75 28.38 12.09
C TRP A 159 26.65 27.31 12.76
N GLY A 160 26.80 27.38 14.08
CA GLY A 160 27.57 26.41 14.85
C GLY A 160 26.98 25.01 14.80
N ARG A 161 25.65 24.89 14.86
CA ARG A 161 24.95 23.62 14.63
C ARG A 161 25.20 23.03 13.22
N LYS A 162 25.18 23.89 12.19
CA LYS A 162 25.48 23.48 10.81
C LYS A 162 26.92 22.99 10.67
N LEU A 163 27.88 23.73 11.29
CA LEU A 163 29.30 23.39 11.29
C LEU A 163 29.56 22.06 12.00
N LEU A 164 29.00 21.84 13.18
CA LEU A 164 29.08 20.57 13.90
C LEU A 164 28.45 19.44 13.09
N PHE A 165 27.34 19.70 12.45
CA PHE A 165 26.67 18.67 11.62
C PHE A 165 27.48 18.34 10.37
N PHE A 166 28.21 19.26 9.81
CA PHE A 166 29.12 19.02 8.69
C PHE A 166 30.26 18.05 9.08
N PHE A 167 30.84 18.20 10.24
CA PHE A 167 31.95 17.33 10.68
C PHE A 167 31.52 16.06 11.41
N PHE A 168 30.44 16.11 12.16
CA PHE A 168 29.99 15.04 13.07
C PHE A 168 28.61 14.50 12.75
N GLY A 169 27.90 15.11 11.80
CA GLY A 169 26.61 14.66 11.34
C GLY A 169 26.72 13.41 10.47
N LYS A 170 25.83 12.45 10.65
CA LYS A 170 25.67 11.40 9.63
C LYS A 170 25.09 12.06 8.37
N LYS A 171 25.76 11.94 7.23
CA LYS A 171 25.09 12.16 5.95
C LYS A 171 23.94 11.16 5.88
N LYS A 172 22.74 11.63 5.58
CA LYS A 172 21.64 10.71 5.22
C LYS A 172 22.07 10.04 3.93
N ASP A 173 22.34 8.75 3.99
CA ASP A 173 22.41 7.99 2.76
C ASP A 173 21.03 8.01 2.12
N ASN A 174 20.99 8.19 0.82
CA ASN A 174 19.76 8.07 0.09
C ASN A 174 19.24 6.64 0.30
N PRO A 175 17.96 6.45 0.62
CA PRO A 175 17.41 5.13 0.74
C PRO A 175 17.63 4.39 -0.58
N LEU A 176 18.05 3.14 -0.49
CA LEU A 176 18.18 2.29 -1.68
C LEU A 176 16.79 2.15 -2.30
N ARG A 177 16.70 2.40 -3.60
CA ARG A 177 15.44 2.23 -4.32
C ARG A 177 15.14 0.75 -4.50
N PHE A 178 13.84 0.42 -4.59
CA PHE A 178 13.42 -0.91 -5.01
C PHE A 178 14.05 -1.23 -6.38
N PRO A 179 14.66 -2.43 -6.54
CA PRO A 179 15.34 -2.78 -7.78
C PRO A 179 14.32 -2.90 -8.92
N LYS A 180 14.57 -2.17 -10.02
CA LYS A 180 13.65 -2.07 -11.16
C LYS A 180 14.08 -2.89 -12.38
N HIS A 181 15.23 -3.57 -12.29
CA HIS A 181 15.79 -4.34 -13.42
C HIS A 181 15.18 -5.75 -13.54
N PHE A 182 14.39 -6.18 -12.58
CA PHE A 182 13.67 -7.44 -12.66
C PHE A 182 12.38 -7.26 -13.46
N GLU A 183 12.22 -8.00 -14.53
CA GLU A 183 11.11 -7.87 -15.47
C GLU A 183 9.74 -8.10 -14.78
N PHE A 184 9.65 -9.19 -14.00
CA PHE A 184 8.39 -9.63 -13.40
C PHE A 184 8.21 -9.21 -11.93
N ILE A 185 9.24 -8.68 -11.27
CA ILE A 185 9.14 -8.29 -9.86
C ILE A 185 8.93 -6.78 -9.75
N LYS A 186 7.72 -6.41 -9.37
CA LYS A 186 7.30 -5.01 -9.16
C LYS A 186 6.66 -4.89 -7.78
N PRO A 187 6.64 -3.69 -7.18
CA PRO A 187 5.79 -3.44 -6.02
C PRO A 187 4.34 -3.83 -6.34
N THR A 188 3.75 -4.67 -5.52
CA THR A 188 2.40 -5.17 -5.75
C THR A 188 1.35 -4.13 -5.36
N ASP A 189 0.39 -3.92 -6.22
CA ASP A 189 -0.92 -3.37 -5.90
C ASP A 189 -1.96 -4.10 -6.77
N GLU A 190 -3.08 -4.43 -6.18
CA GLU A 190 -4.17 -5.07 -6.90
C GLU A 190 -5.22 -4.01 -7.21
N GLU A 191 -5.86 -4.10 -8.38
CA GLU A 191 -6.96 -3.20 -8.71
C GLU A 191 -8.18 -3.49 -7.83
N ARG A 192 -8.99 -2.48 -7.59
CA ARG A 192 -10.22 -2.61 -6.82
C ARG A 192 -11.36 -3.07 -7.70
N ILE A 193 -12.22 -3.93 -7.16
CA ILE A 193 -13.44 -4.37 -7.87
C ILE A 193 -14.30 -3.19 -8.31
N GLU A 194 -14.32 -2.13 -7.53
CA GLU A 194 -15.10 -0.92 -7.87
C GLU A 194 -14.65 -0.26 -9.18
N ASN A 195 -13.38 -0.43 -9.56
CA ASN A 195 -12.82 0.09 -10.83
C ASN A 195 -13.04 -0.86 -12.01
N MET A 196 -13.41 -2.11 -11.76
CA MET A 196 -13.54 -3.12 -12.79
C MET A 196 -14.74 -4.06 -12.56
N PRO A 197 -15.96 -3.53 -12.35
CA PRO A 197 -17.13 -4.34 -12.03
C PRO A 197 -17.49 -5.36 -13.13
N TRP A 198 -17.07 -5.10 -14.37
CA TRP A 198 -17.28 -6.02 -15.51
C TRP A 198 -16.61 -7.39 -15.32
N ILE A 199 -15.61 -7.50 -14.39
CA ILE A 199 -14.94 -8.78 -14.13
C ILE A 199 -15.91 -9.83 -13.54
N LEU A 200 -17.02 -9.39 -12.96
CA LEU A 200 -18.04 -10.29 -12.40
C LEU A 200 -18.77 -11.11 -13.49
N GLU A 201 -18.67 -10.69 -14.75
CA GLU A 201 -19.18 -11.45 -15.89
C GLU A 201 -18.23 -12.57 -16.34
N ASP A 202 -17.04 -12.68 -15.76
CA ASP A 202 -16.06 -13.72 -16.08
C ASP A 202 -16.59 -15.08 -15.59
N PRO A 203 -16.77 -16.07 -16.48
CA PRO A 203 -17.30 -17.38 -16.10
C PRO A 203 -16.24 -18.31 -15.50
N GLY A 204 -14.98 -17.86 -15.44
CA GLY A 204 -13.85 -18.65 -14.96
C GLY A 204 -13.83 -18.80 -13.44
N TYR A 205 -13.07 -19.78 -12.98
CA TYR A 205 -12.79 -19.94 -11.56
C TYR A 205 -11.66 -19.03 -11.10
N TRP A 206 -11.78 -18.56 -9.87
CA TRP A 206 -10.82 -17.69 -9.20
C TRP A 206 -10.31 -18.32 -7.90
N ILE A 207 -9.07 -18.06 -7.57
CA ILE A 207 -8.49 -18.39 -6.25
C ILE A 207 -8.74 -17.19 -5.34
N LYS A 208 -9.52 -17.40 -4.27
CA LYS A 208 -9.86 -16.41 -3.27
C LYS A 208 -8.93 -16.54 -2.07
N THR A 209 -8.12 -15.52 -1.84
CA THR A 209 -7.17 -15.48 -0.70
C THR A 209 -7.51 -14.34 0.24
N GLU A 210 -7.28 -14.51 1.55
CA GLU A 210 -7.44 -13.41 2.49
C GLU A 210 -6.37 -12.35 2.27
N LYS A 211 -6.79 -11.08 2.26
CA LYS A 211 -5.91 -9.94 2.20
C LYS A 211 -5.43 -9.58 3.61
N ILE A 212 -4.14 -9.75 3.85
CA ILE A 212 -3.50 -9.44 5.13
C ILE A 212 -3.10 -7.96 5.15
N ASP A 213 -3.47 -7.23 6.22
CA ASP A 213 -3.03 -5.84 6.44
C ASP A 213 -1.76 -5.80 7.30
N GLY A 214 -0.68 -5.34 6.70
CA GLY A 214 0.63 -5.27 7.31
C GLY A 214 1.58 -4.36 6.54
N THR A 215 2.77 -4.84 6.27
CA THR A 215 3.76 -4.18 5.43
C THR A 215 4.30 -5.13 4.38
N SER A 216 4.27 -4.71 3.13
CA SER A 216 4.74 -5.52 2.00
C SER A 216 6.23 -5.81 2.10
N SER A 217 6.60 -7.07 2.00
CA SER A 217 7.96 -7.58 2.05
C SER A 217 8.25 -8.35 0.76
N THR A 218 9.40 -8.06 0.14
CA THR A 218 9.85 -8.74 -1.08
C THR A 218 11.28 -9.22 -0.91
N TYR A 219 11.51 -10.48 -1.19
CA TYR A 219 12.79 -11.16 -1.13
C TYR A 219 13.15 -11.67 -2.52
N ILE A 220 14.33 -11.29 -3.04
CA ILE A 220 14.75 -11.67 -4.38
C ILE A 220 16.15 -12.27 -4.29
N LEU A 221 16.36 -13.41 -4.91
CA LEU A 221 17.68 -13.96 -5.10
C LEU A 221 18.02 -14.01 -6.59
N GLU A 222 19.09 -13.35 -6.96
CA GLU A 222 19.59 -13.24 -8.34
C GLU A 222 20.88 -14.01 -8.49
N ARG A 223 20.99 -14.80 -9.56
CA ARG A 223 22.21 -15.50 -9.95
C ARG A 223 23.13 -14.56 -10.71
N LYS A 224 24.30 -14.24 -10.14
CA LYS A 224 25.32 -13.38 -10.76
C LYS A 224 26.46 -14.18 -11.43
N GLY A 225 26.48 -15.49 -11.24
CA GLY A 225 27.48 -16.39 -11.79
C GLY A 225 27.29 -17.82 -11.29
N ARG A 226 28.21 -18.73 -11.63
CA ARG A 226 28.05 -20.17 -11.36
C ARG A 226 27.74 -20.49 -9.90
N ASN A 227 28.36 -19.79 -8.95
CA ASN A 227 28.12 -19.97 -7.49
C ASN A 227 28.01 -18.61 -6.78
N LYS A 228 27.63 -17.56 -7.51
CA LYS A 228 27.52 -16.21 -6.96
C LYS A 228 26.09 -15.74 -7.06
N PHE A 229 25.54 -15.37 -5.91
CA PHE A 229 24.18 -14.87 -5.78
C PHE A 229 24.19 -13.49 -5.14
N GLU A 230 23.21 -12.68 -5.48
CA GLU A 230 22.91 -11.40 -4.82
C GLU A 230 21.51 -11.47 -4.25
N TYR A 231 21.40 -11.16 -2.95
CA TYR A 231 20.15 -11.20 -2.22
C TYR A 231 19.61 -9.80 -1.97
N TYR A 232 18.34 -9.59 -2.26
CA TYR A 232 17.67 -8.32 -2.09
C TYR A 232 16.52 -8.50 -1.10
N VAL A 233 16.57 -7.75 -0.01
CA VAL A 233 15.49 -7.65 0.96
C VAL A 233 14.82 -6.30 0.80
N CYS A 234 13.54 -6.26 0.51
CA CYS A 234 12.84 -5.03 0.17
C CYS A 234 11.54 -4.86 0.95
N SER A 235 11.23 -3.62 1.30
CA SER A 235 9.87 -3.18 1.57
C SER A 235 9.18 -2.86 0.24
N ARG A 236 7.94 -2.36 0.27
CA ARG A 236 7.19 -2.03 -0.96
C ARG A 236 7.96 -1.17 -1.96
N ASN A 237 8.73 -0.17 -1.49
CA ASN A 237 9.37 0.83 -2.37
C ASN A 237 10.88 0.97 -2.17
N VAL A 238 11.45 0.27 -1.20
CA VAL A 238 12.82 0.50 -0.74
C VAL A 238 13.54 -0.83 -0.55
N ARG A 239 14.73 -0.97 -1.15
CA ARG A 239 15.69 -2.03 -0.78
C ARG A 239 16.25 -1.70 0.60
N GLN A 240 16.24 -2.67 1.48
CA GLN A 240 16.83 -2.54 2.82
C GLN A 240 18.35 -2.60 2.70
N MET A 241 19.04 -1.88 3.58
CA MET A 241 20.49 -1.95 3.68
C MET A 241 20.93 -3.30 4.23
N ASP A 242 22.06 -3.78 3.76
CA ASP A 242 22.68 -4.99 4.30
C ASP A 242 23.07 -4.76 5.76
N ARG A 243 22.99 -5.80 6.59
CA ARG A 243 23.27 -5.73 8.04
C ARG A 243 24.68 -5.26 8.38
N ASP A 244 25.65 -5.61 7.52
CA ASP A 244 27.06 -5.22 7.67
C ASP A 244 27.30 -3.76 7.29
N SER A 245 26.31 -3.09 6.73
CA SER A 245 26.42 -1.68 6.36
C SER A 245 26.50 -0.81 7.61
N LYS A 246 27.49 0.10 7.64
CA LYS A 246 27.59 1.15 8.69
C LYS A 246 26.32 2.00 8.83
N ASN A 247 25.47 1.95 7.83
CA ASN A 247 24.24 2.72 7.71
C ASN A 247 22.97 1.86 7.90
N PHE A 248 23.15 0.60 8.32
CA PHE A 248 22.01 -0.23 8.71
C PHE A 248 21.22 0.46 9.84
N HIS A 249 19.93 0.57 9.64
CA HIS A 249 19.01 1.14 10.62
C HIS A 249 17.98 0.11 11.01
N SER A 250 17.90 -0.18 12.30
CA SER A 250 16.74 -0.86 12.86
C SER A 250 15.50 0.00 12.62
N ASN A 251 14.43 -0.63 12.20
CA ASN A 251 13.13 0.02 12.14
C ASN A 251 12.27 -0.48 13.30
N MET A 252 11.34 0.36 13.78
CA MET A 252 10.31 -0.01 14.73
C MET A 252 10.76 -0.34 16.18
N GLY A 253 11.94 0.15 16.59
CA GLY A 253 12.43 -0.05 17.97
C GLY A 253 12.76 -1.51 18.30
N VAL A 254 13.04 -2.32 17.28
CA VAL A 254 13.63 -3.65 17.38
C VAL A 254 15.12 -3.49 17.05
N GLU A 255 15.97 -4.28 17.65
CA GLU A 255 17.41 -4.25 17.38
C GLU A 255 17.73 -4.57 15.91
N ASP A 256 16.81 -5.22 15.19
CA ASP A 256 16.93 -5.59 13.80
C ASP A 256 15.83 -4.93 12.92
N ASN A 257 16.01 -5.03 11.63
CA ASN A 257 15.03 -4.63 10.62
C ASN A 257 14.01 -5.75 10.42
N VAL A 258 12.71 -5.44 10.50
CA VAL A 258 11.63 -6.43 10.44
C VAL A 258 11.70 -7.32 9.18
N TYR A 259 12.15 -6.76 8.06
CA TYR A 259 12.26 -7.51 6.80
C TYR A 259 13.38 -8.57 6.87
N TRP A 260 14.53 -8.20 7.42
CA TRP A 260 15.62 -9.13 7.65
C TRP A 260 15.28 -10.17 8.71
N ALA A 261 14.61 -9.76 9.79
CA ALA A 261 14.16 -10.67 10.83
C ALA A 261 13.19 -11.74 10.29
N MET A 262 12.28 -11.38 9.38
CA MET A 262 11.41 -12.36 8.73
C MET A 262 12.17 -13.26 7.74
N SER A 263 13.14 -12.71 7.02
CA SER A 263 14.03 -13.51 6.17
C SER A 263 14.70 -14.65 6.96
N ASP A 264 15.22 -14.35 8.15
CA ASP A 264 15.89 -15.34 9.00
C ASP A 264 14.90 -16.29 9.66
N LYS A 265 13.81 -15.76 10.23
CA LYS A 265 12.79 -16.58 10.91
C LYS A 265 12.30 -17.71 10.02
N TYR A 266 12.10 -17.43 8.75
CA TYR A 266 11.57 -18.38 7.77
C TYR A 266 12.63 -18.93 6.81
N LYS A 267 13.94 -18.65 7.06
CA LYS A 267 15.07 -19.12 6.23
C LYS A 267 14.86 -18.85 4.73
N ILE A 268 14.33 -17.64 4.40
CA ILE A 268 13.91 -17.33 3.03
C ILE A 268 15.11 -17.33 2.07
N TYR A 269 16.28 -16.87 2.51
CA TYR A 269 17.51 -16.94 1.69
C TYR A 269 17.84 -18.38 1.29
N ASP A 270 17.82 -19.29 2.24
CA ASP A 270 18.17 -20.70 2.01
C ASP A 270 17.17 -21.38 1.09
N PHE A 271 15.87 -21.07 1.26
CA PHE A 271 14.81 -21.50 0.37
C PHE A 271 15.04 -21.05 -1.08
N LEU A 272 15.20 -19.74 -1.29
CA LEU A 272 15.38 -19.18 -2.64
C LEU A 272 16.66 -19.70 -3.30
N LYS A 273 17.72 -19.92 -2.50
CA LYS A 273 18.98 -20.47 -2.98
C LYS A 273 18.83 -21.91 -3.42
N ASP A 274 18.27 -22.78 -2.58
CA ASP A 274 18.02 -24.18 -2.91
C ASP A 274 17.14 -24.31 -4.16
N TYR A 275 16.10 -23.49 -4.26
CA TYR A 275 15.23 -23.46 -5.43
C TYR A 275 15.97 -23.05 -6.71
N LEU A 276 16.84 -22.02 -6.66
CA LEU A 276 17.66 -21.63 -7.81
C LEU A 276 18.71 -22.69 -8.16
N GLU A 277 19.31 -23.35 -7.17
CA GLU A 277 20.31 -24.40 -7.40
C GLU A 277 19.69 -25.63 -8.10
N LYS A 278 18.45 -25.97 -7.76
CA LYS A 278 17.67 -27.02 -8.44
C LYS A 278 17.21 -26.63 -9.84
N ASN A 279 16.99 -25.33 -10.10
CA ASN A 279 16.51 -24.78 -11.36
C ASN A 279 17.59 -23.90 -12.02
N LYS A 280 18.56 -24.53 -12.68
CA LYS A 280 19.79 -23.87 -13.16
C LYS A 280 19.55 -22.82 -14.25
N ASP A 281 18.46 -22.92 -15.00
CA ASP A 281 18.12 -22.02 -16.10
C ASP A 281 17.51 -20.69 -15.61
N LEU A 282 17.10 -20.64 -14.34
CA LEU A 282 16.54 -19.43 -13.76
C LEU A 282 17.63 -18.41 -13.43
N LYS A 283 17.38 -17.15 -13.82
CA LYS A 283 18.24 -16.00 -13.51
C LYS A 283 17.98 -15.46 -12.11
N TYR A 284 16.72 -15.42 -11.72
CA TYR A 284 16.30 -14.98 -10.40
C TYR A 284 14.98 -15.63 -10.00
N VAL A 285 14.73 -15.63 -8.71
CA VAL A 285 13.43 -15.93 -8.11
C VAL A 285 13.10 -14.89 -7.06
N GLY A 286 11.81 -14.67 -6.83
CA GLY A 286 11.32 -13.70 -5.85
C GLY A 286 10.14 -14.25 -5.06
N LEU A 287 10.14 -13.98 -3.77
CA LEU A 287 9.02 -14.23 -2.86
C LEU A 287 8.49 -12.89 -2.37
N GLN A 288 7.20 -12.63 -2.62
CA GLN A 288 6.50 -11.47 -2.10
C GLN A 288 5.44 -11.91 -1.11
N GLY A 289 5.30 -11.13 -0.04
CA GLY A 289 4.34 -11.41 1.00
C GLY A 289 4.03 -10.17 1.84
N GLU A 290 3.17 -10.36 2.82
CA GLU A 290 2.81 -9.35 3.80
C GLU A 290 3.39 -9.74 5.16
N THR A 291 4.05 -8.79 5.82
CA THR A 291 4.53 -8.95 7.19
C THR A 291 3.58 -8.19 8.12
N ALA A 292 2.93 -8.92 9.02
CA ALA A 292 1.93 -8.39 9.93
C ALA A 292 2.23 -8.75 11.38
N GLY A 293 1.73 -7.97 12.32
CA GLY A 293 1.88 -8.24 13.75
C GLY A 293 2.13 -7.00 14.60
N PRO A 294 2.58 -7.20 15.87
CA PRO A 294 2.82 -6.10 16.80
C PRO A 294 3.72 -4.99 16.23
N LYS A 295 3.37 -3.73 16.47
CA LYS A 295 4.05 -2.51 15.99
C LYS A 295 3.98 -2.25 14.48
N LEU A 296 3.34 -3.13 13.70
CA LEU A 296 3.11 -2.94 12.26
C LEU A 296 1.67 -2.48 12.03
N GLN A 297 1.48 -1.34 11.35
CA GLN A 297 0.16 -0.76 11.00
C GLN A 297 -0.88 -0.74 12.15
N GLY A 298 -0.42 -0.72 13.41
CA GLY A 298 -1.30 -0.80 14.58
C GLY A 298 -1.80 -2.21 14.90
N ASN A 299 -1.30 -3.25 14.21
CA ASN A 299 -1.68 -4.65 14.40
C ASN A 299 -3.20 -4.88 14.34
N PRO A 300 -3.86 -4.59 13.22
CA PRO A 300 -5.32 -4.70 13.12
C PRO A 300 -5.81 -6.13 13.33
N LEU A 301 -5.02 -7.12 12.94
CA LEU A 301 -5.33 -8.55 13.06
C LEU A 301 -5.11 -9.10 14.49
N LYS A 302 -4.55 -8.30 15.41
CA LYS A 302 -4.24 -8.71 16.78
C LYS A 302 -3.38 -9.97 16.88
N LEU A 303 -2.45 -10.12 15.96
CA LEU A 303 -1.48 -11.22 15.98
C LEU A 303 -0.57 -11.10 17.22
N PRO A 304 -0.26 -12.21 17.91
CA PRO A 304 0.63 -12.19 19.08
C PRO A 304 2.09 -11.89 18.70
N ASP A 305 2.50 -12.35 17.53
CA ASP A 305 3.86 -12.24 17.00
C ASP A 305 3.89 -11.60 15.62
N ILE A 306 5.06 -11.10 15.21
CA ILE A 306 5.29 -10.69 13.83
C ILE A 306 5.44 -11.96 12.97
N GLN A 307 4.62 -12.03 11.91
CA GLN A 307 4.55 -13.13 10.97
C GLN A 307 4.66 -12.63 9.54
N PHE A 308 5.17 -13.48 8.67
CA PHE A 308 5.20 -13.27 7.23
C PHE A 308 4.22 -14.23 6.56
N PHE A 309 3.48 -13.75 5.57
CA PHE A 309 2.55 -14.53 4.77
C PHE A 309 2.88 -14.29 3.29
N GLY A 310 3.42 -15.29 2.61
CA GLY A 310 3.68 -15.25 1.17
C GLY A 310 2.39 -15.14 0.38
N PHE A 311 2.42 -14.43 -0.75
CA PHE A 311 1.28 -14.33 -1.66
C PHE A 311 1.66 -14.36 -3.14
N ASN A 312 2.93 -14.15 -3.50
CA ASN A 312 3.46 -14.35 -4.84
C ASN A 312 4.81 -15.06 -4.77
N PHE A 313 4.98 -16.10 -5.56
CA PHE A 313 6.28 -16.65 -5.91
C PHE A 313 6.52 -16.41 -7.40
N ILE A 314 7.68 -15.84 -7.74
CA ILE A 314 7.96 -15.28 -9.06
C ILE A 314 9.23 -15.93 -9.58
N ARG A 315 9.18 -16.41 -10.82
CA ARG A 315 10.32 -16.97 -11.55
C ARG A 315 10.71 -16.07 -12.71
N SER A 316 11.98 -16.07 -13.07
CA SER A 316 12.53 -15.24 -14.16
C SER A 316 12.11 -15.69 -15.56
N ASP A 317 11.56 -16.89 -15.73
CA ASP A 317 11.15 -17.48 -17.01
C ASP A 317 9.66 -17.29 -17.32
N VAL A 318 8.79 -17.39 -16.29
CA VAL A 318 7.32 -17.37 -16.47
C VAL A 318 6.62 -16.26 -15.69
N GLY A 319 7.34 -15.56 -14.83
CA GLY A 319 6.75 -14.53 -13.95
C GLY A 319 6.09 -15.13 -12.71
N ARG A 320 4.94 -14.60 -12.33
CA ARG A 320 4.18 -15.03 -11.14
C ARG A 320 3.56 -16.41 -11.36
N LEU A 321 3.84 -17.32 -10.46
CA LEU A 321 3.21 -18.64 -10.46
C LEU A 321 1.75 -18.58 -10.00
N ASN A 322 0.98 -19.61 -10.34
CA ASN A 322 -0.32 -19.86 -9.74
C ASN A 322 -0.22 -19.92 -8.22
N SER A 323 -1.24 -19.38 -7.51
CA SER A 323 -1.20 -19.29 -6.04
C SER A 323 -1.18 -20.65 -5.34
N LEU A 324 -1.76 -21.70 -5.93
CA LEU A 324 -1.74 -23.06 -5.35
C LEU A 324 -0.34 -23.67 -5.49
N GLU A 325 0.24 -23.61 -6.69
CA GLU A 325 1.60 -24.07 -6.95
C GLU A 325 2.61 -23.33 -6.06
N ALA A 326 2.50 -22.01 -5.99
CA ALA A 326 3.39 -21.19 -5.17
C ALA A 326 3.26 -21.51 -3.67
N ARG A 327 2.05 -21.76 -3.17
CA ARG A 327 1.80 -22.21 -1.80
C ARG A 327 2.49 -23.55 -1.52
N ASP A 328 2.33 -24.50 -2.43
CA ASP A 328 2.85 -25.86 -2.25
C ASP A 328 4.39 -25.84 -2.22
N ILE A 329 5.03 -25.08 -3.11
CA ILE A 329 6.47 -24.85 -3.09
C ILE A 329 6.90 -24.22 -1.74
N CYS A 330 6.20 -23.20 -1.27
CA CYS A 330 6.52 -22.54 0.01
C CYS A 330 6.31 -23.47 1.22
N ALA A 331 5.31 -24.35 1.16
CA ALA A 331 4.99 -25.30 2.22
C ALA A 331 6.12 -26.33 2.45
N GLU A 332 6.82 -26.76 1.40
CA GLU A 332 7.99 -27.64 1.51
C GLU A 332 9.11 -27.05 2.39
N TYR A 333 9.17 -25.72 2.50
CA TYR A 333 10.16 -24.99 3.28
C TYR A 333 9.56 -24.36 4.55
N ASN A 334 8.34 -24.72 4.94
CA ASN A 334 7.63 -24.17 6.09
C ASN A 334 7.44 -22.65 6.03
N ILE A 335 7.30 -22.08 4.85
CA ILE A 335 7.01 -20.66 4.66
C ILE A 335 5.49 -20.47 4.64
N PRO A 336 4.92 -19.67 5.57
CA PRO A 336 3.49 -19.44 5.59
C PRO A 336 3.01 -18.73 4.33
N TRP A 337 1.82 -19.12 3.87
CA TRP A 337 1.12 -18.51 2.75
C TRP A 337 -0.15 -17.81 3.22
N VAL A 338 -0.60 -16.78 2.52
CA VAL A 338 -1.92 -16.17 2.81
C VAL A 338 -3.01 -17.24 2.74
N PRO A 339 -3.99 -17.22 3.65
CA PRO A 339 -5.06 -18.21 3.63
C PRO A 339 -5.77 -18.26 2.28
N ILE A 340 -5.80 -19.42 1.67
CA ILE A 340 -6.64 -19.71 0.51
C ILE A 340 -8.00 -20.12 1.06
N VAL A 341 -8.99 -19.24 0.89
CA VAL A 341 -10.34 -19.47 1.42
C VAL A 341 -11.12 -20.36 0.48
N GLU A 342 -10.89 -20.20 -0.82
CA GLU A 342 -11.51 -21.01 -1.85
C GLU A 342 -10.62 -21.05 -3.10
N ASP A 343 -10.38 -22.20 -3.67
CA ASP A 343 -9.47 -22.41 -4.81
C ASP A 343 -10.19 -22.49 -6.17
N LYS A 344 -11.54 -22.60 -6.15
CA LYS A 344 -12.42 -22.62 -7.32
C LYS A 344 -13.64 -21.73 -7.11
N TYR A 345 -13.40 -20.47 -6.76
CA TYR A 345 -14.45 -19.50 -6.51
C TYR A 345 -15.06 -19.00 -7.81
N LEU A 346 -16.39 -19.05 -7.91
CA LEU A 346 -17.15 -18.41 -8.98
C LEU A 346 -17.59 -17.03 -8.51
N LEU A 347 -17.34 -16.01 -9.34
CA LEU A 347 -17.74 -14.64 -9.01
C LEU A 347 -19.27 -14.52 -9.07
N PRO A 348 -19.92 -13.95 -8.04
CA PRO A 348 -21.34 -13.62 -8.12
C PRO A 348 -21.56 -12.46 -9.10
N LYS A 349 -22.71 -12.41 -9.74
CA LYS A 349 -23.03 -11.34 -10.72
C LYS A 349 -23.41 -10.02 -10.05
N ASP A 350 -23.98 -10.07 -8.85
CA ASP A 350 -24.36 -8.87 -8.12
C ASP A 350 -23.14 -8.22 -7.44
N LEU A 351 -22.84 -7.00 -7.85
CA LEU A 351 -21.69 -6.24 -7.34
C LEU A 351 -21.82 -5.91 -5.86
N GLU A 352 -23.01 -5.57 -5.38
CA GLU A 352 -23.22 -5.19 -3.98
C GLU A 352 -23.12 -6.40 -3.06
N GLU A 353 -23.69 -7.54 -3.47
CA GLU A 353 -23.51 -8.82 -2.79
C GLU A 353 -22.02 -9.19 -2.73
N PHE A 354 -21.32 -9.08 -3.87
CA PHE A 354 -19.89 -9.36 -3.95
C PHE A 354 -19.09 -8.47 -3.01
N LYS A 355 -19.36 -7.16 -2.97
CA LYS A 355 -18.66 -6.23 -2.08
C LYS A 355 -18.92 -6.55 -0.60
N LEU A 356 -20.14 -6.91 -0.23
CA LEU A 356 -20.48 -7.30 1.13
C LEU A 356 -19.81 -8.62 1.56
N SER A 357 -19.55 -9.52 0.63
CA SER A 357 -18.89 -10.81 0.93
C SER A 357 -17.47 -10.65 1.51
N ALA A 358 -16.86 -9.46 1.35
CA ALA A 358 -15.55 -9.16 1.92
C ALA A 358 -15.59 -8.87 3.42
N ASP A 359 -16.75 -8.54 3.99
CA ASP A 359 -16.90 -8.26 5.42
C ASP A 359 -16.80 -9.55 6.26
N GLY A 360 -16.46 -9.40 7.54
CA GLY A 360 -16.40 -10.49 8.50
C GLY A 360 -15.04 -10.69 9.16
N PRO A 361 -14.88 -11.73 9.99
CA PRO A 361 -13.66 -11.96 10.76
C PRO A 361 -12.52 -12.50 9.88
N SER A 362 -11.30 -12.12 10.20
CA SER A 362 -10.08 -12.67 9.62
C SER A 362 -9.83 -14.09 10.12
N VAL A 363 -9.44 -15.01 9.23
CA VAL A 363 -9.11 -16.39 9.60
C VAL A 363 -7.74 -16.51 10.30
N VAL A 364 -6.87 -15.51 10.17
CA VAL A 364 -5.58 -15.50 10.87
C VAL A 364 -5.63 -14.78 12.21
N SER A 365 -6.69 -14.05 12.49
CA SER A 365 -6.85 -13.35 13.76
C SER A 365 -7.25 -14.31 14.89
N PRO A 366 -6.47 -14.40 15.99
CA PRO A 366 -6.83 -15.27 17.12
C PRO A 366 -8.05 -14.78 17.91
N VAL A 367 -8.47 -13.54 17.66
CA VAL A 367 -9.62 -12.89 18.37
C VAL A 367 -10.77 -12.53 17.42
N GLY A 368 -10.72 -12.99 16.16
CA GLY A 368 -11.77 -12.69 15.19
C GLY A 368 -11.85 -11.22 14.79
N ALA A 369 -10.72 -10.53 14.75
CA ALA A 369 -10.69 -9.15 14.24
C ALA A 369 -11.18 -9.09 12.79
N ALA A 370 -11.80 -7.97 12.40
CA ALA A 370 -12.29 -7.78 11.02
C ALA A 370 -11.15 -7.94 10.00
N ARG A 371 -11.41 -8.72 8.94
CA ARG A 371 -10.46 -8.88 7.83
C ARG A 371 -10.37 -7.60 6.99
N GLU A 372 -9.25 -7.38 6.32
CA GLU A 372 -9.13 -6.28 5.35
C GLU A 372 -9.94 -6.54 4.08
N GLY A 373 -10.14 -7.79 3.70
CA GLY A 373 -10.86 -8.22 2.51
C GLY A 373 -10.25 -9.45 1.87
N PHE A 374 -10.42 -9.56 0.55
CA PHE A 374 -9.90 -10.65 -0.24
C PHE A 374 -9.14 -10.17 -1.47
N VAL A 375 -8.21 -11.00 -1.94
CA VAL A 375 -7.59 -10.90 -3.26
C VAL A 375 -8.01 -12.11 -4.08
N TYR A 376 -8.41 -11.84 -5.30
CA TYR A 376 -8.83 -12.84 -6.27
C TYR A 376 -7.78 -12.92 -7.37
N ARG A 377 -7.38 -14.15 -7.72
CA ARG A 377 -6.44 -14.43 -8.80
C ARG A 377 -7.04 -15.49 -9.72
N ASP A 378 -6.90 -15.32 -11.02
CA ASP A 378 -7.27 -16.38 -11.95
C ASP A 378 -6.34 -17.60 -11.79
N LEU A 379 -6.77 -18.74 -12.32
CA LEU A 379 -6.02 -20.00 -12.21
C LEU A 379 -4.66 -19.95 -12.94
N GLU A 380 -4.48 -19.01 -13.86
CA GLU A 380 -3.22 -18.82 -14.58
C GLU A 380 -2.26 -17.86 -13.85
N GLY A 381 -2.72 -17.19 -12.80
CA GLY A 381 -1.93 -16.19 -12.07
C GLY A 381 -1.71 -14.86 -12.81
N LYS A 382 -2.40 -14.65 -13.94
CA LYS A 382 -2.21 -13.47 -14.80
C LYS A 382 -3.06 -12.28 -14.37
N ARG A 383 -4.34 -12.51 -14.08
CA ARG A 383 -5.30 -11.48 -13.66
C ARG A 383 -5.50 -11.52 -12.15
N SER A 384 -5.66 -10.37 -11.57
CA SER A 384 -5.93 -10.25 -10.14
C SER A 384 -6.64 -8.96 -9.81
N PHE A 385 -7.43 -8.98 -8.76
CA PHE A 385 -8.09 -7.80 -8.20
C PHE A 385 -8.38 -8.02 -6.71
N LYS A 386 -8.75 -6.93 -6.02
CA LYS A 386 -9.11 -6.98 -4.60
C LYS A 386 -10.53 -6.50 -4.35
N ASN A 387 -11.18 -7.14 -3.38
CA ASN A 387 -12.41 -6.69 -2.76
C ASN A 387 -12.11 -6.35 -1.30
N VAL A 388 -12.17 -5.07 -0.95
CA VAL A 388 -11.80 -4.58 0.38
C VAL A 388 -13.04 -4.41 1.23
N SER A 389 -13.01 -4.98 2.44
CA SER A 389 -14.11 -4.94 3.40
C SER A 389 -14.54 -3.49 3.71
N ARG A 390 -15.83 -3.23 3.62
CA ARG A 390 -16.43 -1.94 3.97
C ARG A 390 -16.34 -1.69 5.47
N GLU A 391 -16.54 -2.73 6.27
CA GLU A 391 -16.41 -2.67 7.72
C GLU A 391 -14.97 -2.29 8.12
N PHE A 392 -13.99 -2.93 7.51
CA PHE A 392 -12.58 -2.61 7.74
C PHE A 392 -12.26 -1.15 7.38
N LEU A 393 -12.73 -0.68 6.21
CA LEU A 393 -12.49 0.70 5.77
C LEU A 393 -13.14 1.75 6.67
N LEU A 394 -14.32 1.46 7.23
CA LEU A 394 -15.01 2.35 8.18
C LEU A 394 -14.33 2.37 9.55
N ASN A 395 -13.77 1.23 9.99
CA ASN A 395 -13.13 1.07 11.28
C ASN A 395 -11.65 1.49 11.27
N LYS A 396 -11.04 1.65 10.11
CA LYS A 396 -9.64 2.07 9.96
C LYS A 396 -9.49 3.50 10.48
N LYS A 397 -9.08 3.61 11.74
CA LYS A 397 -8.73 4.90 12.36
C LYS A 397 -7.52 5.47 11.60
N GLY A 398 -7.73 6.57 10.92
CA GLY A 398 -6.71 7.32 10.23
C GLY A 398 -5.85 8.15 11.15
#